data_d3b9dd42b00d649d1ecb72b81771bec5
#
_entry.id   d3b9dd42b00d649d1ecb72b81771bec5
#
_cell.length_a   1.000
_cell.length_b   1.000
_cell.length_c   1.000
_cell.angle_alpha   90.00
_cell.angle_beta   90.00
_cell.angle_gamma   90.00
#
_symmetry.space_group_name_H-M   'P 1'
#
loop_
_entity.id
_entity.type
_entity.pdbx_description
1 polymer ?
#
loop_
_entity_poly.entity_id
_entity_poly.type
_entity_poly.pdbx_seq_one_letter_code
_entity_poly.pdbx_strand_id
1 'polypeptide(L)'
;MFFSTRKFHSTFTKPEATEEQLNFALSQAACDNLIARSEFGIDTVIGEGGMKLSGGEKQRLSIARALLRTPKLLVFDEATSALDSITEESISNTIRSIGNQKEHITVLIAHRLSTIMHADKIFVLEKGVIVETGKHSELLAEKGLYYAMWRQQIGERRD
;
A
#
# COMPACT_ATOMS: atom_id res chain seq x y z
N MET A 1 -8.85 -7.69 -12.47
CA MET A 1 -10.03 -7.39 -11.65
C MET A 1 -10.84 -6.34 -12.41
N PHE A 2 -11.97 -6.72 -13.01
CA PHE A 2 -12.76 -5.81 -13.84
C PHE A 2 -13.52 -4.83 -12.96
N PHE A 3 -13.19 -3.55 -13.04
CA PHE A 3 -14.03 -2.49 -12.50
C PHE A 3 -15.22 -2.29 -13.47
N SER A 4 -16.28 -3.01 -13.23
CA SER A 4 -17.58 -2.69 -13.82
C SER A 4 -18.00 -1.29 -13.37
N THR A 5 -18.73 -0.56 -14.23
CA THR A 5 -19.30 0.76 -13.96
C THR A 5 -20.07 0.74 -12.64
N ARG A 6 -19.47 1.23 -11.55
CA ARG A 6 -20.08 1.23 -10.22
C ARG A 6 -19.77 2.55 -9.53
N LYS A 7 -20.71 3.05 -8.75
CA LYS A 7 -20.46 4.15 -7.81
C LYS A 7 -19.35 3.76 -6.83
N PHE A 8 -18.58 4.70 -6.33
CA PHE A 8 -17.55 4.42 -5.31
C PHE A 8 -18.12 3.57 -4.17
N HIS A 9 -19.28 3.96 -3.64
CA HIS A 9 -19.97 3.24 -2.57
C HIS A 9 -20.22 1.75 -2.89
N SER A 10 -20.72 1.42 -4.08
CA SER A 10 -21.01 0.02 -4.47
C SER A 10 -19.74 -0.81 -4.74
N THR A 11 -18.59 -0.16 -4.79
CA THR A 11 -17.29 -0.82 -4.96
C THR A 11 -16.77 -1.39 -3.65
N PHE A 12 -17.30 -0.91 -2.51
CA PHE A 12 -16.93 -1.39 -1.18
C PHE A 12 -17.80 -2.58 -0.79
N THR A 13 -17.17 -3.66 -0.37
CA THR A 13 -17.82 -4.95 -0.08
C THR A 13 -18.42 -5.04 1.33
N LYS A 14 -18.77 -3.92 1.95
CA LYS A 14 -19.41 -3.81 3.27
C LYS A 14 -20.68 -2.96 3.12
N PRO A 15 -21.81 -3.58 2.71
CA PRO A 15 -23.06 -2.87 2.41
C PRO A 15 -23.62 -2.09 3.61
N GLU A 16 -23.33 -2.55 4.82
CA GLU A 16 -23.74 -1.95 6.10
C GLU A 16 -22.82 -0.84 6.61
N ALA A 17 -21.77 -0.48 5.86
CA ALA A 17 -20.87 0.59 6.27
C ALA A 17 -21.58 1.93 6.25
N THR A 18 -21.42 2.70 7.34
CA THR A 18 -21.90 4.07 7.40
C THR A 18 -21.06 4.99 6.50
N GLU A 19 -21.63 6.14 6.13
CA GLU A 19 -20.92 7.15 5.35
C GLU A 19 -19.67 7.66 6.08
N GLU A 20 -19.72 7.78 7.42
CA GLU A 20 -18.57 8.15 8.25
C GLU A 20 -17.45 7.13 8.15
N GLN A 21 -17.78 5.84 8.24
CA GLN A 21 -16.78 4.75 8.10
C GLN A 21 -16.15 4.74 6.72
N LEU A 22 -16.95 4.99 5.68
CA LEU A 22 -16.47 5.07 4.31
C LEU A 22 -15.52 6.26 4.12
N ASN A 23 -15.93 7.46 4.56
CA ASN A 23 -15.11 8.66 4.47
C ASN A 23 -13.81 8.52 5.27
N PHE A 24 -13.86 7.93 6.46
CA PHE A 24 -12.66 7.63 7.25
C PHE A 24 -11.70 6.70 6.49
N ALA A 25 -12.19 5.59 5.94
CA ALA A 25 -11.35 4.66 5.19
C ALA A 25 -10.73 5.28 3.93
N LEU A 26 -11.49 6.15 3.23
CA LEU A 26 -11.01 6.89 2.06
C LEU A 26 -9.92 7.89 2.44
N SER A 27 -10.10 8.64 3.50
CA SER A 27 -9.10 9.60 4.00
C SER A 27 -7.83 8.89 4.47
N GLN A 28 -7.94 7.79 5.22
CA GLN A 28 -6.80 6.97 5.63
C GLN A 28 -5.99 6.44 4.43
N ALA A 29 -6.66 6.16 3.32
CA ALA A 29 -6.03 5.74 2.07
C ALA A 29 -5.57 6.91 1.18
N ALA A 30 -5.61 8.15 1.69
CA ALA A 30 -5.28 9.38 0.97
C ALA A 30 -6.06 9.54 -0.36
N CYS A 31 -7.36 9.27 -0.33
CA CYS A 31 -8.27 9.44 -1.45
C CYS A 31 -8.93 10.83 -1.50
N ASP A 32 -8.60 11.75 -0.59
CA ASP A 32 -9.26 13.05 -0.44
C ASP A 32 -9.27 13.86 -1.75
N ASN A 33 -8.14 13.94 -2.44
CA ASN A 33 -8.04 14.63 -3.73
C ASN A 33 -8.89 13.97 -4.82
N LEU A 34 -8.99 12.64 -4.79
CA LEU A 34 -9.83 11.89 -5.72
C LEU A 34 -11.31 12.22 -5.51
N ILE A 35 -11.75 12.25 -4.26
CA ILE A 35 -13.13 12.57 -3.91
C ILE A 35 -13.44 14.04 -4.22
N ALA A 36 -12.54 14.98 -3.89
CA ALA A 36 -12.72 16.41 -4.11
C ALA A 36 -12.89 16.78 -5.61
N ARG A 37 -12.22 16.07 -6.53
CA ARG A 37 -12.37 16.28 -7.97
C ARG A 37 -13.52 15.50 -8.61
N SER A 38 -14.20 14.67 -7.83
CA SER A 38 -15.31 13.83 -8.31
C SER A 38 -16.60 14.65 -8.30
N GLU A 39 -17.33 14.67 -9.44
CA GLU A 39 -18.53 15.48 -9.64
C GLU A 39 -19.63 15.21 -8.60
N PHE A 40 -19.77 13.93 -8.18
CA PHE A 40 -20.77 13.47 -7.21
C PHE A 40 -20.14 12.91 -5.93
N GLY A 41 -18.90 13.33 -5.60
CA GLY A 41 -18.17 12.82 -4.43
C GLY A 41 -18.12 11.29 -4.41
N ILE A 42 -18.51 10.68 -3.31
CA ILE A 42 -18.55 9.20 -3.13
C ILE A 42 -19.57 8.48 -4.02
N ASP A 43 -20.53 9.20 -4.60
CA ASP A 43 -21.55 8.68 -5.50
C ASP A 43 -21.11 8.69 -6.97
N THR A 44 -19.92 9.21 -7.26
CA THR A 44 -19.37 9.25 -8.63
C THR A 44 -19.22 7.85 -9.19
N VAL A 45 -19.68 7.68 -10.44
CA VAL A 45 -19.51 6.43 -11.18
C VAL A 45 -18.06 6.32 -11.67
N ILE A 46 -17.41 5.19 -11.41
CA ILE A 46 -16.02 4.92 -11.80
C ILE A 46 -15.94 3.71 -12.73
N GLY A 47 -14.98 3.73 -13.65
CA GLY A 47 -14.73 2.63 -14.60
C GLY A 47 -15.24 2.94 -16.01
N GLU A 48 -15.67 1.90 -16.73
CA GLU A 48 -16.23 2.07 -18.09
C GLU A 48 -17.52 2.89 -18.06
N GLY A 49 -17.54 3.99 -18.81
CA GLY A 49 -18.66 4.94 -18.81
C GLY A 49 -18.71 5.94 -17.66
N GLY A 50 -17.69 5.95 -16.78
CA GLY A 50 -17.55 6.90 -15.69
C GLY A 50 -16.17 7.51 -15.59
N MET A 51 -15.83 8.06 -14.41
CA MET A 51 -14.54 8.65 -14.16
C MET A 51 -13.42 7.60 -14.27
N LYS A 52 -12.41 7.88 -15.10
CA LYS A 52 -11.21 7.05 -15.22
C LYS A 52 -10.28 7.30 -14.03
N LEU A 53 -9.74 6.22 -13.50
CA LEU A 53 -8.79 6.24 -12.38
C LEU A 53 -7.38 5.92 -12.88
N SER A 54 -6.39 6.65 -12.37
CA SER A 54 -4.97 6.31 -12.51
C SER A 54 -4.64 5.01 -11.75
N GLY A 55 -3.45 4.45 -12.00
CA GLY A 55 -2.95 3.28 -11.27
C GLY A 55 -2.89 3.52 -9.75
N GLY A 56 -2.35 4.66 -9.34
CA GLY A 56 -2.26 5.05 -7.93
C GLY A 56 -3.62 5.23 -7.26
N GLU A 57 -4.60 5.81 -7.96
CA GLU A 57 -5.96 5.96 -7.43
C GLU A 57 -6.67 4.62 -7.26
N LYS A 58 -6.49 3.69 -8.20
CA LYS A 58 -6.98 2.32 -8.05
C LYS A 58 -6.38 1.64 -6.84
N GLN A 59 -5.07 1.82 -6.62
CA GLN A 59 -4.36 1.26 -5.47
C GLN A 59 -4.87 1.84 -4.15
N ARG A 60 -5.04 3.18 -4.06
CA ARG A 60 -5.59 3.84 -2.87
C ARG A 60 -7.01 3.35 -2.56
N LEU A 61 -7.86 3.20 -3.56
CA LEU A 61 -9.20 2.63 -3.37
C LEU A 61 -9.14 1.17 -2.89
N SER A 62 -8.17 0.39 -3.34
CA SER A 62 -7.97 -0.98 -2.85
C SER A 62 -7.57 -0.98 -1.38
N ILE A 63 -6.70 -0.05 -0.96
CA ILE A 63 -6.33 0.16 0.45
C ILE A 63 -7.57 0.57 1.27
N ALA A 64 -8.33 1.56 0.81
CA ALA A 64 -9.56 2.00 1.50
C ALA A 64 -10.55 0.85 1.71
N ARG A 65 -10.72 0.00 0.71
CA ARG A 65 -11.58 -1.21 0.82
C ARG A 65 -11.09 -2.18 1.87
N ALA A 66 -9.79 -2.39 1.98
CA ALA A 66 -9.22 -3.25 3.00
C ALA A 66 -9.45 -2.68 4.39
N LEU A 67 -9.19 -1.38 4.57
CA LEU A 67 -9.35 -0.67 5.84
C LEU A 67 -10.80 -0.64 6.33
N LEU A 68 -11.76 -0.44 5.42
CA LEU A 68 -13.18 -0.41 5.76
C LEU A 68 -13.67 -1.67 6.47
N ARG A 69 -12.99 -2.80 6.25
CA ARG A 69 -13.28 -4.08 6.91
C ARG A 69 -12.72 -4.18 8.32
N THR A 70 -11.97 -3.17 8.78
CA THR A 70 -11.28 -3.17 10.09
C THR A 70 -10.50 -4.48 10.36
N PRO A 71 -9.58 -4.86 9.45
CA PRO A 71 -8.90 -6.14 9.53
C PRO A 71 -7.90 -6.15 10.69
N LYS A 72 -7.62 -7.33 11.27
CA LYS A 72 -6.53 -7.53 12.22
C LYS A 72 -5.18 -7.75 11.53
N LEU A 73 -5.20 -8.13 10.26
CA LEU A 73 -4.02 -8.37 9.42
C LEU A 73 -4.23 -7.70 8.07
N LEU A 74 -3.28 -6.83 7.69
CA LEU A 74 -3.15 -6.23 6.37
C LEU A 74 -1.93 -6.81 5.66
N VAL A 75 -2.11 -7.31 4.44
CA VAL A 75 -1.01 -7.77 3.61
C VAL A 75 -0.94 -6.93 2.35
N PHE A 76 0.18 -6.28 2.13
CA PHE A 76 0.50 -5.52 0.93
C PHE A 76 1.53 -6.31 0.11
N ASP A 77 1.07 -6.94 -0.95
CA ASP A 77 1.90 -7.71 -1.87
C ASP A 77 2.21 -6.85 -3.09
N GLU A 78 3.47 -6.43 -3.21
CA GLU A 78 3.97 -5.58 -4.30
C GLU A 78 3.07 -4.35 -4.63
N ALA A 79 2.51 -3.75 -3.61
CA ALA A 79 1.49 -2.70 -3.75
C ALA A 79 1.91 -1.49 -4.60
N THR A 80 3.21 -1.35 -4.92
CA THR A 80 3.77 -0.21 -5.66
C THR A 80 4.51 -0.60 -6.94
N SER A 81 4.60 -1.88 -7.28
CA SER A 81 5.46 -2.39 -8.37
C SER A 81 5.14 -1.85 -9.77
N ALA A 82 3.91 -1.43 -10.02
CA ALA A 82 3.43 -0.94 -11.32
C ALA A 82 3.23 0.59 -11.37
N LEU A 83 3.75 1.33 -10.38
CA LEU A 83 3.55 2.77 -10.24
C LEU A 83 4.80 3.56 -10.65
N ASP A 84 4.61 4.81 -11.09
CA ASP A 84 5.71 5.75 -11.24
C ASP A 84 6.28 6.15 -9.86
N SER A 85 7.51 6.64 -9.84
CA SER A 85 8.25 6.88 -8.59
C SER A 85 7.56 7.84 -7.62
N ILE A 86 6.87 8.87 -8.13
CA ILE A 86 6.18 9.87 -7.29
C ILE A 86 4.95 9.24 -6.64
N THR A 87 4.16 8.53 -7.43
CA THR A 87 2.97 7.81 -6.97
C THR A 87 3.34 6.70 -5.99
N GLU A 88 4.44 5.98 -6.26
CA GLU A 88 4.97 4.94 -5.37
C GLU A 88 5.34 5.50 -4.00
N GLU A 89 6.10 6.59 -3.94
CA GLU A 89 6.49 7.22 -2.68
C GLU A 89 5.25 7.65 -1.88
N SER A 90 4.27 8.22 -2.54
CA SER A 90 3.02 8.65 -1.93
C SER A 90 2.20 7.48 -1.36
N ILE A 91 2.13 6.35 -2.08
CA ILE A 91 1.48 5.11 -1.59
C ILE A 91 2.27 4.50 -0.42
N SER A 92 3.59 4.46 -0.51
CA SER A 92 4.46 3.96 0.56
C SER A 92 4.29 4.76 1.85
N ASN A 93 4.19 6.09 1.75
CA ASN A 93 3.91 6.96 2.89
C ASN A 93 2.52 6.68 3.50
N THR A 94 1.50 6.44 2.67
CA THR A 94 0.16 6.05 3.12
C THR A 94 0.21 4.72 3.89
N ILE A 95 0.85 3.69 3.34
CA ILE A 95 0.99 2.37 3.98
C ILE A 95 1.74 2.50 5.32
N ARG A 96 2.80 3.31 5.35
CA ARG A 96 3.56 3.58 6.59
C ARG A 96 2.70 4.26 7.65
N SER A 97 1.91 5.26 7.28
CA SER A 97 0.99 5.94 8.19
C SER A 97 -0.02 4.96 8.81
N ILE A 98 -0.58 4.07 7.98
CA ILE A 98 -1.50 3.01 8.41
C ILE A 98 -0.81 2.07 9.40
N GLY A 99 0.41 1.59 9.10
CA GLY A 99 1.18 0.70 9.97
C GLY A 99 1.50 1.31 11.34
N ASN A 100 1.77 2.61 11.39
CA ASN A 100 2.08 3.31 12.64
C ASN A 100 0.90 3.42 13.62
N GLN A 101 -0.34 3.23 13.18
CA GLN A 101 -1.53 3.29 14.02
C GLN A 101 -1.63 2.10 14.99
N LYS A 102 -0.91 1.00 14.73
CA LYS A 102 -0.86 -0.22 15.57
C LYS A 102 -2.22 -0.89 15.83
N GLU A 103 -3.21 -0.60 15.02
CA GLU A 103 -4.55 -1.19 15.14
C GLU A 103 -4.63 -2.61 14.54
N HIS A 104 -3.64 -2.94 13.71
CA HIS A 104 -3.54 -4.21 12.98
C HIS A 104 -2.08 -4.60 12.74
N ILE A 105 -1.84 -5.85 12.40
CA ILE A 105 -0.54 -6.33 11.92
C ILE A 105 -0.44 -5.99 10.44
N THR A 106 0.62 -5.29 10.04
CA THR A 106 0.90 -4.98 8.64
C THR A 106 2.05 -5.84 8.13
N VAL A 107 1.81 -6.61 7.07
CA VAL A 107 2.83 -7.38 6.35
C VAL A 107 3.06 -6.75 5.00
N LEU A 108 4.33 -6.42 4.70
CA LEU A 108 4.75 -5.83 3.44
C LEU A 108 5.61 -6.83 2.67
N ILE A 109 5.24 -7.15 1.45
CA ILE A 109 6.05 -7.90 0.50
C ILE A 109 6.45 -6.90 -0.59
N ALA A 110 7.75 -6.64 -0.71
CA ALA A 110 8.24 -5.61 -1.61
C ALA A 110 9.56 -5.99 -2.26
N HIS A 111 9.71 -5.64 -3.53
CA HIS A 111 10.99 -5.71 -4.24
C HIS A 111 11.86 -4.49 -3.99
N ARG A 112 11.27 -3.35 -3.61
CA ARG A 112 12.01 -2.13 -3.27
C ARG A 112 12.21 -2.04 -1.76
N LEU A 113 13.46 -2.11 -1.35
CA LEU A 113 13.82 -2.10 0.08
C LEU A 113 13.49 -0.77 0.77
N SER A 114 13.43 0.34 0.01
CA SER A 114 12.99 1.64 0.52
C SER A 114 11.57 1.60 1.11
N THR A 115 10.70 0.73 0.62
CA THR A 115 9.32 0.56 1.11
C THR A 115 9.29 -0.08 2.49
N ILE A 116 10.21 -1.02 2.78
CA ILE A 116 10.20 -1.82 4.00
C ILE A 116 11.22 -1.40 5.05
N MET A 117 12.11 -0.44 4.75
CA MET A 117 13.19 0.00 5.67
C MET A 117 12.66 0.53 7.02
N HIS A 118 11.40 0.90 7.10
CA HIS A 118 10.75 1.39 8.32
C HIS A 118 9.98 0.32 9.09
N ALA A 119 9.99 -0.93 8.62
CA ALA A 119 9.31 -2.03 9.29
C ALA A 119 9.95 -2.32 10.67
N ASP A 120 9.11 -2.70 11.63
CA ASP A 120 9.57 -3.11 12.96
C ASP A 120 10.44 -4.37 12.91
N LYS A 121 10.18 -5.23 11.90
CA LYS A 121 10.92 -6.47 11.66
C LYS A 121 10.90 -6.82 10.17
N ILE A 122 12.08 -7.16 9.65
CA ILE A 122 12.29 -7.58 8.27
C ILE A 122 12.69 -9.06 8.31
N PHE A 123 12.12 -9.85 7.42
CA PHE A 123 12.48 -11.24 7.16
C PHE A 123 13.02 -11.34 5.75
N VAL A 124 14.24 -11.82 5.60
CA VAL A 124 14.87 -12.07 4.29
C VAL A 124 14.71 -13.53 3.94
N LEU A 125 14.09 -13.78 2.78
CA LEU A 125 13.82 -15.12 2.30
C LEU A 125 14.76 -15.46 1.13
N GLU A 126 15.39 -16.61 1.19
CA GLU A 126 16.13 -17.21 0.08
C GLU A 126 15.70 -18.66 -0.09
N LYS A 127 15.31 -19.05 -1.32
CA LYS A 127 14.90 -20.43 -1.66
C LYS A 127 13.81 -20.99 -0.71
N GLY A 128 12.89 -20.13 -0.26
CA GLY A 128 11.78 -20.52 0.61
C GLY A 128 12.14 -20.63 2.10
N VAL A 129 13.35 -20.24 2.50
CA VAL A 129 13.82 -20.26 3.90
C VAL A 129 14.13 -18.84 4.36
N ILE A 130 13.81 -18.53 5.61
CA ILE A 130 14.23 -17.27 6.26
C ILE A 130 15.72 -17.40 6.59
N VAL A 131 16.54 -16.56 5.96
CA VAL A 131 18.01 -16.58 6.12
C VAL A 131 18.51 -15.45 7.03
N GLU A 132 17.77 -14.33 7.07
CA GLU A 132 18.11 -13.20 7.96
C GLU A 132 16.84 -12.62 8.55
N THR A 133 16.95 -12.05 9.75
CA THR A 133 15.84 -11.42 10.45
C THR A 133 16.35 -10.30 11.35
N GLY A 134 15.79 -9.09 11.19
CA GLY A 134 16.19 -7.93 12.01
C GLY A 134 15.49 -6.66 11.58
N LYS A 135 15.92 -5.53 12.13
CA LYS A 135 15.58 -4.20 11.63
C LYS A 135 16.52 -3.80 10.50
N HIS A 136 16.13 -2.82 9.72
CA HIS A 136 16.95 -2.29 8.62
C HIS A 136 18.40 -1.98 9.05
N SER A 137 18.58 -1.26 10.14
CA SER A 137 19.91 -0.89 10.65
C SER A 137 20.75 -2.10 11.10
N GLU A 138 20.11 -3.11 11.69
CA GLU A 138 20.77 -4.34 12.15
C GLU A 138 21.26 -5.15 10.95
N LEU A 139 20.37 -5.38 9.98
CA LEU A 139 20.69 -6.13 8.77
C LEU A 139 21.75 -5.44 7.89
N LEU A 140 21.79 -4.11 7.88
CA LEU A 140 22.89 -3.39 7.23
C LEU A 140 24.23 -3.60 7.94
N ALA A 141 24.24 -3.64 9.27
CA ALA A 141 25.45 -3.87 10.05
C ALA A 141 26.00 -5.29 9.91
N GLU A 142 25.12 -6.29 9.74
CA GLU A 142 25.48 -7.69 9.52
C GLU A 142 26.17 -7.95 8.16
N LYS A 143 25.98 -7.04 7.19
CA LYS A 143 26.57 -7.13 5.83
C LYS A 143 26.25 -8.44 5.09
N GLY A 144 25.08 -9.01 5.37
CA GLY A 144 24.58 -10.23 4.74
C GLY A 144 23.86 -10.03 3.41
N LEU A 145 22.89 -10.89 3.11
CA LEU A 145 22.12 -10.86 1.86
C LEU A 145 21.30 -9.56 1.74
N TYR A 146 20.65 -9.12 2.84
CA TYR A 146 19.91 -7.87 2.88
C TYR A 146 20.78 -6.67 2.49
N TYR A 147 21.97 -6.58 3.06
CA TYR A 147 22.94 -5.53 2.74
C TYR A 147 23.35 -5.55 1.27
N ALA A 148 23.61 -6.74 0.71
CA ALA A 148 23.95 -6.88 -0.71
C ALA A 148 22.82 -6.40 -1.63
N MET A 149 21.57 -6.75 -1.31
CA MET A 149 20.38 -6.28 -2.03
C MET A 149 20.19 -4.76 -1.92
N TRP A 150 20.39 -4.20 -0.73
CA TRP A 150 20.32 -2.77 -0.48
C TRP A 150 21.33 -1.99 -1.33
N ARG A 151 22.61 -2.38 -1.30
CA ARG A 151 23.66 -1.74 -2.12
C ARG A 151 23.35 -1.79 -3.60
N GLN A 152 22.81 -2.89 -4.09
CA GLN A 152 22.40 -3.03 -5.48
C GLN A 152 21.29 -2.03 -5.85
N GLN A 153 20.33 -1.80 -4.96
CA GLN A 153 19.20 -0.89 -5.24
C GLN A 153 19.59 0.58 -5.17
N ILE A 154 20.48 0.98 -4.26
CA ILE A 154 20.97 2.37 -4.18
C ILE A 154 22.07 2.68 -5.22
N GLY A 155 22.41 1.75 -6.11
CA GLY A 155 23.36 1.97 -7.19
C GLY A 155 24.83 1.92 -6.78
N GLU A 156 25.15 1.48 -5.56
CA GLU A 156 26.52 1.21 -5.17
C GLU A 156 27.02 -0.07 -5.85
N ARG A 157 27.88 0.08 -6.86
CA ARG A 157 28.57 -1.07 -7.47
C ARG A 157 29.54 -1.67 -6.46
N ARG A 158 29.67 -3.00 -6.50
CA ARG A 158 30.78 -3.68 -5.82
C ARG A 158 32.08 -3.23 -6.49
N ASP A 159 32.96 -2.56 -5.74
CA ASP A 159 34.38 -2.47 -6.08
C ASP A 159 35.05 -3.83 -5.83
#